data_446874a0220bce5afb30364630f18759
#
_entry.id   446874a0220bce5afb30364630f18759
#
_cell.length_a   1.000
_cell.length_b   1.000
_cell.length_c   1.000
_cell.angle_alpha   90.00
_cell.angle_beta   90.00
_cell.angle_gamma   90.00
#
_symmetry.space_group_name_H-M   'P 1'
#
loop_
_entity.id
_entity.type
_entity.pdbx_description
1 polymer ?
#
loop_
_entity_poly.entity_id
_entity_poly.type
_entity_poly.pdbx_seq_one_letter_code
_entity_poly.pdbx_strand_id
1 'polypeptide(L)'
;MKKTTMLFVLALTTVAVLSFVPQTFLKSQQKILRHVVMFKFTASATPAIVQDIETTFKALPSKVPSIKGFEWGTNNSPEGFNEGLTHCFVVSFDDEKGRQAYWDNPAHNEFVNNHLKPYMEKVLVVDYFVNQ
;
A
#
# COMPACT_ATOMS: atom_id res chain seq x y z
N MET A 1 -76.92 49.10 17.32
CA MET A 1 -76.53 47.79 16.81
C MET A 1 -75.10 47.88 16.29
N LYS A 2 -74.11 47.39 17.07
CA LYS A 2 -72.73 47.41 16.68
C LYS A 2 -72.36 46.00 16.21
N LYS A 3 -72.02 45.85 14.93
CA LYS A 3 -71.56 44.54 14.33
C LYS A 3 -70.09 44.38 14.61
N THR A 4 -69.75 43.41 15.44
CA THR A 4 -68.34 43.08 15.76
C THR A 4 -67.86 42.14 14.69
N THR A 5 -66.94 42.57 13.82
CA THR A 5 -66.30 41.77 12.81
C THR A 5 -65.12 41.00 13.45
N MET A 6 -65.26 39.73 13.57
CA MET A 6 -64.23 38.82 14.12
C MET A 6 -63.25 38.43 13.03
N LEU A 7 -62.01 38.96 13.10
CA LEU A 7 -60.94 38.63 12.18
C LEU A 7 -60.32 37.30 12.64
N PHE A 8 -60.47 36.25 11.81
CA PHE A 8 -59.70 35.02 11.97
C PHE A 8 -58.32 35.19 11.37
N VAL A 9 -57.30 35.28 12.21
CA VAL A 9 -55.92 35.21 11.76
C VAL A 9 -55.52 33.73 11.65
N LEU A 10 -55.43 33.26 10.42
CA LEU A 10 -54.92 31.90 10.12
C LEU A 10 -53.38 31.93 10.18
N ALA A 11 -52.80 31.50 11.29
CA ALA A 11 -51.38 31.34 11.42
C ALA A 11 -50.92 30.07 10.64
N LEU A 12 -50.28 30.30 9.47
CA LEU A 12 -49.68 29.26 8.66
C LEU A 12 -48.33 28.87 9.27
N THR A 13 -48.30 27.80 10.05
CA THR A 13 -47.05 27.24 10.58
C THR A 13 -46.40 26.40 9.48
N THR A 14 -45.40 26.96 8.79
CA THR A 14 -44.54 26.20 7.89
C THR A 14 -43.57 25.33 8.71
N VAL A 15 -43.86 24.04 8.78
CA VAL A 15 -42.93 23.06 9.32
C VAL A 15 -41.81 22.82 8.29
N ALA A 16 -40.64 23.41 8.52
CA ALA A 16 -39.44 23.10 7.73
C ALA A 16 -38.94 21.70 8.13
N VAL A 17 -39.26 20.70 7.32
CA VAL A 17 -38.68 19.39 7.45
C VAL A 17 -37.24 19.47 6.96
N LEU A 18 -36.29 19.61 7.89
CA LEU A 18 -34.87 19.42 7.57
C LEU A 18 -34.70 17.94 7.21
N SER A 19 -34.63 17.66 5.90
CA SER A 19 -34.24 16.37 5.40
C SER A 19 -32.78 16.12 5.79
N PHE A 20 -32.55 15.34 6.83
CA PHE A 20 -31.24 14.84 7.19
C PHE A 20 -30.85 13.79 6.13
N VAL A 21 -30.14 14.22 5.09
CA VAL A 21 -29.51 13.31 4.13
C VAL A 21 -28.30 12.71 4.83
N PRO A 22 -28.28 11.42 5.16
CA PRO A 22 -27.07 10.80 5.66
C PRO A 22 -26.00 10.95 4.58
N GLN A 23 -24.95 11.73 4.86
CA GLN A 23 -23.74 11.69 4.05
C GLN A 23 -23.14 10.30 4.24
N THR A 24 -23.51 9.38 3.35
CA THR A 24 -22.74 8.15 3.16
C THR A 24 -21.34 8.63 2.74
N PHE A 25 -20.42 8.61 3.67
CA PHE A 25 -19.00 8.71 3.36
C PHE A 25 -18.70 7.54 2.43
N LEU A 26 -18.69 7.81 1.14
CA LEU A 26 -18.05 6.91 0.17
C LEU A 26 -16.59 6.85 0.62
N LYS A 27 -16.27 5.84 1.42
CA LYS A 27 -14.89 5.51 1.74
C LYS A 27 -14.24 5.23 0.39
N SER A 28 -13.52 6.22 -0.14
CA SER A 28 -12.69 6.03 -1.32
C SER A 28 -11.83 4.80 -1.02
N GLN A 29 -12.06 3.71 -1.73
CA GLN A 29 -11.23 2.53 -1.58
C GLN A 29 -9.80 2.95 -1.97
N GLN A 30 -8.96 3.08 -0.95
CA GLN A 30 -7.58 3.46 -1.15
C GLN A 30 -6.92 2.31 -1.92
N LYS A 31 -6.58 2.57 -3.17
CA LYS A 31 -5.86 1.60 -3.99
C LYS A 31 -4.49 1.38 -3.37
N ILE A 32 -4.17 0.13 -3.07
CA ILE A 32 -2.85 -0.26 -2.55
C ILE A 32 -1.96 -0.57 -3.74
N LEU A 33 -0.79 0.07 -3.81
CA LEU A 33 0.24 -0.26 -4.77
C LEU A 33 1.13 -1.37 -4.21
N ARG A 34 1.27 -2.47 -4.94
CA ARG A 34 2.19 -3.56 -4.65
C ARG A 34 3.42 -3.45 -5.52
N HIS A 35 4.58 -3.55 -4.90
CA HIS A 35 5.89 -3.66 -5.52
C HIS A 35 6.43 -5.05 -5.20
N VAL A 36 6.34 -5.95 -6.16
CA VAL A 36 6.78 -7.34 -6.03
C VAL A 36 8.17 -7.47 -6.62
N VAL A 37 9.12 -7.93 -5.81
CA VAL A 37 10.49 -8.18 -6.26
C VAL A 37 10.87 -9.62 -5.97
N MET A 38 11.39 -10.29 -6.99
CA MET A 38 11.88 -11.66 -6.85
C MET A 38 13.35 -11.72 -7.24
N PHE A 39 14.13 -12.52 -6.50
CA PHE A 39 15.57 -12.61 -6.68
C PHE A 39 16.02 -14.04 -6.95
N LYS A 40 17.03 -14.14 -7.84
CA LYS A 40 17.97 -15.25 -7.90
C LYS A 40 19.34 -14.73 -7.48
N PHE A 41 19.97 -15.42 -6.56
CA PHE A 41 21.29 -15.04 -6.08
C PHE A 41 22.40 -15.75 -6.86
N THR A 42 23.57 -15.12 -6.89
CA THR A 42 24.78 -15.71 -7.47
C THR A 42 25.28 -16.92 -6.65
N ALA A 43 26.06 -17.79 -7.26
CA ALA A 43 26.68 -18.91 -6.56
C ALA A 43 27.60 -18.49 -5.40
N SER A 44 28.08 -17.24 -5.39
CA SER A 44 28.91 -16.68 -4.31
C SER A 44 28.09 -16.22 -3.09
N ALA A 45 26.76 -16.12 -3.21
CA ALA A 45 25.89 -15.79 -2.09
C ALA A 45 25.78 -17.00 -1.14
N THR A 46 26.60 -17.01 -0.11
CA THR A 46 26.53 -18.03 0.93
C THR A 46 25.22 -17.92 1.73
N PRO A 47 24.81 -18.98 2.46
CA PRO A 47 23.62 -18.89 3.32
C PRO A 47 23.63 -17.72 4.30
N ALA A 48 24.81 -17.37 4.84
CA ALA A 48 24.96 -16.22 5.75
C ALA A 48 24.72 -14.88 5.03
N ILE A 49 25.18 -14.74 3.78
CA ILE A 49 24.93 -13.56 2.95
C ILE A 49 23.45 -13.45 2.60
N VAL A 50 22.81 -14.55 2.21
CA VAL A 50 21.36 -14.55 1.93
C VAL A 50 20.57 -14.14 3.17
N GLN A 51 20.92 -14.66 4.34
CA GLN A 51 20.29 -14.31 5.61
C GLN A 51 20.49 -12.81 5.96
N ASP A 52 21.68 -12.25 5.66
CA ASP A 52 21.93 -10.81 5.83
C ASP A 52 21.02 -9.97 4.92
N ILE A 53 20.89 -10.35 3.65
CA ILE A 53 19.98 -9.70 2.69
C ILE A 53 18.54 -9.73 3.20
N GLU A 54 18.05 -10.91 3.61
CA GLU A 54 16.70 -11.06 4.17
C GLU A 54 16.48 -10.17 5.39
N THR A 55 17.43 -10.17 6.32
CA THR A 55 17.35 -9.41 7.57
C THR A 55 17.35 -7.92 7.31
N THR A 56 18.25 -7.46 6.42
CA THR A 56 18.36 -6.04 6.07
C THR A 56 17.13 -5.56 5.32
N PHE A 57 16.59 -6.35 4.40
CA PHE A 57 15.35 -5.99 3.70
C PHE A 57 14.15 -5.93 4.66
N LYS A 58 14.01 -6.90 5.57
CA LYS A 58 12.97 -6.91 6.61
C LYS A 58 13.04 -5.69 7.55
N ALA A 59 14.20 -5.08 7.68
CA ALA A 59 14.37 -3.89 8.50
C ALA A 59 13.95 -2.58 7.79
N LEU A 60 13.77 -2.57 6.46
CA LEU A 60 13.41 -1.35 5.72
C LEU A 60 12.10 -0.70 6.17
N PRO A 61 11.01 -1.43 6.51
CA PRO A 61 9.77 -0.81 6.97
C PRO A 61 9.95 0.10 8.20
N SER A 62 10.91 -0.20 9.07
CA SER A 62 11.21 0.65 10.23
C SER A 62 12.02 1.90 9.89
N LYS A 63 12.67 1.93 8.72
CA LYS A 63 13.55 3.02 8.26
C LYS A 63 12.90 3.88 7.17
N VAL A 64 11.88 3.36 6.49
CA VAL A 64 11.25 3.98 5.33
C VAL A 64 9.75 4.16 5.59
N PRO A 65 9.31 5.33 6.06
CA PRO A 65 7.91 5.56 6.49
C PRO A 65 6.86 5.41 5.39
N SER A 66 7.25 5.47 4.12
CA SER A 66 6.34 5.28 2.99
C SER A 66 5.91 3.83 2.79
N ILE A 67 6.63 2.86 3.36
CA ILE A 67 6.22 1.44 3.35
C ILE A 67 5.02 1.26 4.26
N LYS A 68 3.91 0.74 3.71
CA LYS A 68 2.65 0.49 4.43
C LYS A 68 2.39 -0.99 4.70
N GLY A 69 3.09 -1.86 3.98
CA GLY A 69 3.03 -3.29 4.20
C GLY A 69 4.28 -3.95 3.64
N PHE A 70 4.64 -5.07 4.25
CA PHE A 70 5.80 -5.85 3.85
C PHE A 70 5.54 -7.33 4.13
N GLU A 71 5.69 -8.15 3.11
CA GLU A 71 5.66 -9.60 3.24
C GLU A 71 6.73 -10.22 2.35
N TRP A 72 7.18 -11.42 2.68
CA TRP A 72 8.18 -12.11 1.90
C TRP A 72 8.16 -13.62 2.16
N GLY A 73 8.77 -14.36 1.25
CA GLY A 73 8.95 -15.80 1.40
C GLY A 73 9.92 -16.37 0.39
N THR A 74 10.26 -17.63 0.59
CA THR A 74 11.03 -18.40 -0.36
C THR A 74 10.13 -19.23 -1.28
N ASN A 75 10.55 -19.41 -2.51
CA ASN A 75 9.80 -20.20 -3.47
C ASN A 75 9.73 -21.68 -3.03
N ASN A 76 8.53 -22.23 -3.03
CA ASN A 76 8.27 -23.64 -2.78
C ASN A 76 7.37 -24.29 -3.85
N SER A 77 7.21 -23.62 -5.01
CA SER A 77 6.39 -24.13 -6.10
C SER A 77 7.02 -25.41 -6.70
N PRO A 78 6.26 -26.49 -6.83
CA PRO A 78 6.73 -27.72 -7.47
C PRO A 78 6.67 -27.66 -9.00
N GLU A 79 6.11 -26.60 -9.59
CA GLU A 79 5.83 -26.55 -11.04
C GLU A 79 7.05 -26.29 -11.91
N GLY A 80 8.17 -25.78 -11.34
CA GLY A 80 9.42 -25.56 -12.06
C GLY A 80 9.45 -24.32 -12.97
N PHE A 81 8.46 -23.41 -12.86
CA PHE A 81 8.36 -22.18 -13.68
C PHE A 81 8.95 -20.94 -13.01
N ASN A 82 9.79 -21.13 -12.00
CA ASN A 82 10.34 -20.04 -11.20
C ASN A 82 11.58 -19.36 -11.80
N GLU A 83 12.09 -19.83 -12.95
CA GLU A 83 13.27 -19.25 -13.61
C GLU A 83 14.49 -19.11 -12.68
N GLY A 84 14.60 -19.96 -11.64
CA GLY A 84 15.64 -19.91 -10.63
C GLY A 84 15.44 -18.81 -9.58
N LEU A 85 14.33 -18.09 -9.59
CA LEU A 85 13.96 -17.10 -8.56
C LEU A 85 13.58 -17.85 -7.29
N THR A 86 14.27 -17.54 -6.19
CA THR A 86 14.16 -18.28 -4.92
C THR A 86 13.48 -17.46 -3.83
N HIS A 87 13.50 -16.14 -3.93
CA HIS A 87 12.96 -15.23 -2.91
C HIS A 87 11.97 -14.26 -3.55
N CYS A 88 10.86 -14.04 -2.87
CA CYS A 88 9.83 -13.08 -3.25
C CYS A 88 9.57 -12.13 -2.10
N PHE A 89 9.59 -10.84 -2.37
CA PHE A 89 9.26 -9.77 -1.44
C PHE A 89 8.15 -8.91 -2.03
N VAL A 90 7.17 -8.55 -1.21
CA VAL A 90 6.07 -7.67 -1.60
C VAL A 90 6.06 -6.47 -0.67
N VAL A 91 6.36 -5.32 -1.22
CA VAL A 91 6.32 -4.04 -0.51
C VAL A 91 5.08 -3.28 -0.94
N SER A 92 4.34 -2.72 0.02
CA SER A 92 3.08 -2.03 -0.24
C SER A 92 3.20 -0.56 0.04
N PHE A 93 2.56 0.25 -0.80
CA PHE A 93 2.50 1.70 -0.69
C PHE A 93 1.07 2.18 -0.89
N ASP A 94 0.77 3.38 -0.40
CA ASP A 94 -0.53 4.03 -0.65
C ASP A 94 -0.67 4.44 -2.12
N ASP A 95 0.44 4.86 -2.76
CA ASP A 95 0.47 5.37 -4.14
C ASP A 95 1.89 5.33 -4.74
N GLU A 96 2.03 5.83 -5.97
CA GLU A 96 3.32 5.93 -6.65
C GLU A 96 4.28 6.91 -5.97
N LYS A 97 3.78 7.93 -5.27
CA LYS A 97 4.62 8.87 -4.53
C LYS A 97 5.29 8.17 -3.34
N GLY A 98 4.55 7.31 -2.66
CA GLY A 98 5.08 6.47 -1.59
C GLY A 98 6.16 5.51 -2.09
N ARG A 99 5.96 4.88 -3.26
CA ARG A 99 6.97 4.05 -3.91
C ARG A 99 8.19 4.87 -4.34
N GLN A 100 8.00 6.07 -4.90
CA GLN A 100 9.13 6.94 -5.26
C GLN A 100 9.93 7.35 -4.03
N ALA A 101 9.26 7.72 -2.94
CA ALA A 101 9.92 8.03 -1.67
C ALA A 101 10.73 6.85 -1.10
N TYR A 102 10.29 5.61 -1.33
CA TYR A 102 11.05 4.40 -0.99
C TYR A 102 12.32 4.29 -1.83
N TRP A 103 12.23 4.48 -3.15
CA TRP A 103 13.41 4.43 -4.03
C TRP A 103 14.43 5.51 -3.73
N ASP A 104 13.96 6.71 -3.36
CA ASP A 104 14.84 7.86 -3.04
C ASP A 104 15.43 7.78 -1.61
N ASN A 105 14.93 6.84 -0.78
CA ASN A 105 15.35 6.74 0.60
C ASN A 105 16.79 6.20 0.74
N PRO A 106 17.66 6.87 1.51
CA PRO A 106 19.05 6.41 1.71
C PRO A 106 19.16 4.97 2.24
N ALA A 107 18.22 4.53 3.11
CA ALA A 107 18.25 3.16 3.64
C ALA A 107 17.96 2.10 2.56
N HIS A 108 17.06 2.41 1.59
CA HIS A 108 16.84 1.56 0.43
C HIS A 108 18.09 1.52 -0.47
N ASN A 109 18.69 2.67 -0.74
CA ASN A 109 19.90 2.75 -1.58
C ASN A 109 21.07 2.00 -0.95
N GLU A 110 21.26 2.10 0.35
CA GLU A 110 22.28 1.35 1.10
C GLU A 110 22.03 -0.17 0.98
N PHE A 111 20.81 -0.60 1.24
CA PHE A 111 20.42 -2.01 1.10
C PHE A 111 20.73 -2.55 -0.32
N VAL A 112 20.26 -1.84 -1.35
CA VAL A 112 20.45 -2.28 -2.73
C VAL A 112 21.93 -2.33 -3.11
N ASN A 113 22.70 -1.29 -2.81
CA ASN A 113 24.08 -1.19 -3.29
C ASN A 113 25.06 -2.05 -2.49
N ASN A 114 24.87 -2.17 -1.17
CA ASN A 114 25.84 -2.79 -0.29
C ASN A 114 25.51 -4.25 0.05
N HIS A 115 24.21 -4.62 0.11
CA HIS A 115 23.80 -5.98 0.48
C HIS A 115 23.30 -6.79 -0.70
N LEU A 116 22.41 -6.23 -1.52
CA LEU A 116 21.71 -7.00 -2.56
C LEU A 116 22.50 -7.12 -3.86
N LYS A 117 22.88 -5.99 -4.46
CA LYS A 117 23.45 -5.92 -5.82
C LYS A 117 24.70 -6.77 -6.03
N PRO A 118 25.63 -6.88 -5.06
CA PRO A 118 26.82 -7.72 -5.23
C PRO A 118 26.52 -9.22 -5.42
N TYR A 119 25.36 -9.69 -4.95
CA TYR A 119 24.98 -11.10 -4.93
C TYR A 119 23.73 -11.43 -5.74
N MET A 120 23.16 -10.46 -6.46
CA MET A 120 21.98 -10.62 -7.28
C MET A 120 22.38 -11.07 -8.70
N GLU A 121 21.96 -12.26 -9.09
CA GLU A 121 22.13 -12.77 -10.46
C GLU A 121 20.99 -12.34 -11.37
N LYS A 122 19.74 -12.43 -10.86
CA LYS A 122 18.52 -12.07 -11.60
C LYS A 122 17.51 -11.40 -10.67
N VAL A 123 16.82 -10.42 -11.19
CA VAL A 123 15.68 -9.78 -10.52
C VAL A 123 14.48 -9.74 -11.45
N LEU A 124 13.31 -9.98 -10.91
CA LEU A 124 12.02 -9.69 -11.53
C LEU A 124 11.28 -8.69 -10.67
N VAL A 125 10.74 -7.65 -11.29
CA VAL A 125 9.95 -6.62 -10.62
C VAL A 125 8.60 -6.51 -11.30
N VAL A 126 7.53 -6.54 -10.51
CA VAL A 126 6.16 -6.30 -10.98
C VAL A 126 5.47 -5.35 -10.03
N ASP A 127 4.94 -4.26 -10.58
CA ASP A 127 4.16 -3.27 -9.83
C ASP A 127 2.72 -3.29 -10.31
N TYR A 128 1.77 -3.26 -9.36
CA TYR A 128 0.36 -3.18 -9.69
C TYR A 128 -0.47 -2.55 -8.56
N PHE A 129 -1.57 -1.92 -8.94
CA PHE A 129 -2.61 -1.58 -7.98
C PHE A 129 -3.52 -2.77 -7.72
N VAL A 130 -3.83 -3.01 -6.45
CA VAL A 130 -4.77 -4.08 -6.08
C VAL A 130 -6.15 -3.75 -6.63
N ASN A 131 -6.69 -4.64 -7.46
CA ASN A 131 -8.08 -4.58 -7.91
C ASN A 131 -8.96 -5.29 -6.87
N GLN A 132 -9.98 -4.59 -6.37
CA GLN A 132 -10.97 -5.13 -5.43
C GLN A 132 -12.30 -5.36 -6.13
#